data_3d46c1515f0ab5ca2c9a55c09c26749f
#
_entry.id   3d46c1515f0ab5ca2c9a55c09c26749f
#
_cell.length_a   1.000
_cell.length_b   1.000
_cell.length_c   1.000
_cell.angle_alpha   90.00
_cell.angle_beta   90.00
_cell.angle_gamma   90.00
#
_symmetry.space_group_name_H-M   'P 1'
#
loop_
_entity.id
_entity.type
_entity.pdbx_description
1 polymer ?
#
loop_
_entity_poly.entity_id
_entity_poly.type
_entity_poly.pdbx_seq_one_letter_code
_entity_poly.pdbx_strand_id
1 'polypeptide(L)'
;MTDQQRPNNPYVRMTNLADARLGAEAIHCTDDFFADMNRMLQNHDPVWKEGVYDDNGKWMDGWESRRKRQQGHDHCTVRLGLPGRIRGLNIDTSFFTGNYAPSVSLEACYIAEGDPADTTVWQEIQPALNLQGDSHHIQAIDCDAVFSHVRFHMYPDGGVARLRIYGEVAKDWSAQTNALVDLAAMGNGGRALLCSNEHFGTMDNILAPGRGVNMGDGWETARRRIPGFDWVIVALGHAGTVSEIEVDTAHFKGNFPDSCSIQAAFVEGGSDEQMAAQSLYWPELLPSQKLSMHHIHAFTGEVADLGPVTHIRLNIFPDGGVSRLRIKGHITGASVTEDNAS
;
A
#
# COMPACT_ATOMS: atom_id res chain seq x y z
N MET A 1 14.67 11.20 -1.97
CA MET A 1 14.50 11.72 -3.36
C MET A 1 13.57 12.92 -3.32
N THR A 2 13.87 13.98 -4.05
CA THR A 2 12.95 15.11 -4.19
C THR A 2 11.77 14.70 -5.09
N ASP A 3 10.59 15.33 -4.92
CA ASP A 3 9.37 15.06 -5.71
C ASP A 3 9.55 15.00 -7.24
N GLN A 4 10.63 15.56 -7.76
CA GLN A 4 10.95 15.57 -9.19
C GLN A 4 11.53 14.23 -9.73
N GLN A 5 11.83 13.26 -8.88
CA GLN A 5 12.47 11.99 -9.29
C GLN A 5 11.55 10.77 -9.19
N ARG A 6 10.33 10.91 -8.68
CA ARG A 6 9.37 9.81 -8.71
C ARG A 6 8.74 9.71 -10.10
N PRO A 7 8.78 8.52 -10.74
CA PRO A 7 8.12 8.35 -12.02
C PRO A 7 6.62 8.61 -11.87
N ASN A 8 6.00 9.17 -12.92
CA ASN A 8 4.54 9.29 -12.98
C ASN A 8 3.94 7.88 -13.02
N ASN A 9 3.55 7.38 -11.86
CA ASN A 9 2.97 6.05 -11.69
C ASN A 9 1.47 6.18 -11.41
N PRO A 10 0.60 5.86 -12.38
CA PRO A 10 -0.85 5.98 -12.20
C PRO A 10 -1.43 4.99 -11.18
N TYR A 11 -0.67 3.97 -10.79
CA TYR A 11 -1.11 2.93 -9.85
C TYR A 11 -0.70 3.21 -8.40
N VAL A 12 0.08 4.25 -8.13
CA VAL A 12 0.65 4.51 -6.80
C VAL A 12 -0.41 4.67 -5.70
N ARG A 13 -1.65 5.02 -6.07
CA ARG A 13 -2.79 5.14 -5.14
C ARG A 13 -3.56 3.83 -4.93
N MET A 14 -3.18 2.75 -5.59
CA MET A 14 -3.70 1.41 -5.34
C MET A 14 -2.88 0.71 -4.26
N THR A 15 -3.48 -0.30 -3.64
CA THR A 15 -2.76 -1.12 -2.67
C THR A 15 -1.62 -1.87 -3.36
N ASN A 16 -0.39 -1.78 -2.83
CA ASN A 16 0.70 -2.67 -3.23
C ASN A 16 0.47 -4.05 -2.59
N LEU A 17 -0.09 -4.98 -3.35
CA LEU A 17 -0.39 -6.34 -2.89
C LEU A 17 0.87 -7.15 -2.52
N ALA A 18 2.05 -6.74 -3.01
CA ALA A 18 3.35 -7.33 -2.67
C ALA A 18 4.08 -6.60 -1.52
N ASP A 19 3.38 -5.77 -0.74
CA ASP A 19 3.99 -5.08 0.41
C ASP A 19 4.22 -6.04 1.57
N ALA A 20 5.46 -6.15 2.02
CA ALA A 20 5.84 -6.98 3.17
C ALA A 20 5.08 -6.61 4.46
N ARG A 21 4.66 -5.35 4.63
CA ARG A 21 3.85 -4.92 5.78
C ARG A 21 2.45 -5.54 5.78
N LEU A 22 1.93 -5.93 4.61
CA LEU A 22 0.67 -6.64 4.46
C LEU A 22 0.81 -8.16 4.59
N GLY A 23 2.03 -8.66 4.81
CA GLY A 23 2.34 -10.07 4.92
C GLY A 23 2.78 -10.71 3.60
N ALA A 24 3.11 -9.90 2.57
CA ALA A 24 3.71 -10.45 1.36
C ALA A 24 5.09 -11.05 1.67
N GLU A 25 5.36 -12.19 1.08
CA GLU A 25 6.57 -12.98 1.33
C GLU A 25 7.06 -13.64 0.03
N ALA A 26 8.33 -13.52 -0.24
CA ALA A 26 8.99 -14.33 -1.24
C ALA A 26 9.24 -15.73 -0.63
N ILE A 27 8.48 -16.73 -1.10
CA ILE A 27 8.43 -18.07 -0.49
C ILE A 27 9.40 -19.07 -1.10
N HIS A 28 9.87 -18.80 -2.32
CA HIS A 28 10.81 -19.64 -3.02
C HIS A 28 11.52 -18.85 -4.12
N CYS A 29 12.82 -19.08 -4.31
CA CYS A 29 13.55 -18.65 -5.51
C CYS A 29 14.55 -19.70 -5.97
N THR A 30 15.03 -19.56 -7.20
CA THR A 30 16.08 -20.43 -7.75
C THR A 30 17.46 -20.06 -7.25
N ASP A 31 17.70 -18.78 -6.96
CA ASP A 31 18.98 -18.26 -6.46
C ASP A 31 18.80 -16.84 -5.88
N ASP A 32 19.31 -16.60 -4.68
CA ASP A 32 19.36 -15.28 -4.00
C ASP A 32 20.72 -15.05 -3.32
N PHE A 33 21.76 -15.63 -3.88
CA PHE A 33 23.08 -15.66 -3.28
C PHE A 33 23.64 -14.27 -2.97
N PHE A 34 23.51 -13.30 -3.87
CA PHE A 34 24.04 -11.95 -3.66
C PHE A 34 23.14 -11.05 -2.83
N ALA A 35 21.82 -11.20 -2.96
CA ALA A 35 20.89 -10.44 -2.16
C ALA A 35 19.55 -11.18 -1.98
N ASP A 36 19.12 -11.28 -0.72
CA ASP A 36 17.90 -11.97 -0.28
C ASP A 36 16.65 -11.49 -1.04
N MET A 37 15.87 -12.44 -1.53
CA MET A 37 14.69 -12.20 -2.35
C MET A 37 13.63 -11.33 -1.65
N ASN A 38 13.50 -11.37 -0.32
CA ASN A 38 12.52 -10.58 0.41
C ASN A 38 12.84 -9.08 0.45
N ARG A 39 14.08 -8.69 0.16
CA ARG A 39 14.45 -7.27 0.11
C ARG A 39 13.67 -6.53 -0.99
N MET A 40 13.30 -7.18 -2.09
CA MET A 40 12.53 -6.54 -3.17
C MET A 40 11.08 -6.20 -2.79
N LEU A 41 10.55 -6.76 -1.68
CA LEU A 41 9.17 -6.53 -1.22
C LEU A 41 9.06 -5.43 -0.15
N GLN A 42 10.17 -4.79 0.22
CA GLN A 42 10.16 -3.71 1.21
C GLN A 42 9.40 -2.48 0.69
N ASN A 43 8.64 -1.82 1.58
CA ASN A 43 7.81 -0.67 1.19
C ASN A 43 8.60 0.62 0.94
N HIS A 44 9.72 0.82 1.66
CA HIS A 44 10.58 2.00 1.47
C HIS A 44 11.30 1.98 0.11
N ASP A 45 11.67 3.15 -0.36
CA ASP A 45 12.49 3.26 -1.56
C ASP A 45 13.85 2.57 -1.36
N PRO A 46 14.45 2.01 -2.42
CA PRO A 46 15.75 1.37 -2.32
C PRO A 46 16.80 2.33 -1.76
N VAL A 47 17.68 1.82 -0.90
CA VAL A 47 18.79 2.58 -0.33
C VAL A 47 20.13 2.13 -0.89
N TRP A 48 20.99 3.10 -1.21
CA TRP A 48 22.37 2.85 -1.52
C TRP A 48 23.24 3.00 -0.28
N LYS A 49 24.11 2.00 -0.02
CA LYS A 49 25.13 2.03 1.02
C LYS A 49 26.50 1.91 0.40
N GLU A 50 27.21 3.03 0.31
CA GLU A 50 28.56 3.05 -0.27
C GLU A 50 29.55 2.28 0.60
N GLY A 51 30.38 1.43 -0.04
CA GLY A 51 31.42 0.67 0.66
C GLY A 51 30.93 -0.42 1.60
N VAL A 52 29.66 -0.74 1.61
CA VAL A 52 29.10 -1.84 2.42
C VAL A 52 29.14 -3.14 1.63
N TYR A 53 29.67 -4.18 2.26
CA TYR A 53 29.75 -5.54 1.74
C TYR A 53 29.16 -6.50 2.77
N ASP A 54 28.60 -7.61 2.32
CA ASP A 54 28.23 -8.77 3.10
C ASP A 54 29.11 -9.96 2.71
N ASP A 55 28.82 -11.14 3.23
CA ASP A 55 29.66 -12.36 3.02
C ASP A 55 29.68 -12.80 1.54
N ASN A 56 28.73 -12.36 0.74
CA ASN A 56 28.56 -12.77 -0.67
C ASN A 56 28.98 -11.72 -1.68
N GLY A 57 29.31 -10.51 -1.23
CA GLY A 57 29.77 -9.44 -2.11
C GLY A 57 29.30 -8.04 -1.70
N LYS A 58 29.13 -7.16 -2.68
CA LYS A 58 28.63 -5.80 -2.43
C LYS A 58 27.17 -5.87 -1.98
N TRP A 59 26.86 -5.20 -0.87
CA TRP A 59 25.49 -5.15 -0.36
C TRP A 59 24.56 -4.39 -1.33
N MET A 60 23.47 -5.02 -1.72
CA MET A 60 22.44 -4.45 -2.58
C MET A 60 21.07 -4.50 -1.88
N ASP A 61 20.28 -3.45 -2.04
CA ASP A 61 18.93 -3.37 -1.47
C ASP A 61 17.89 -3.83 -2.51
N GLY A 62 17.79 -5.16 -2.66
CA GLY A 62 16.90 -5.82 -3.60
C GLY A 62 17.17 -7.31 -3.64
N TRP A 63 16.57 -8.03 -4.57
CA TRP A 63 16.89 -9.40 -4.89
C TRP A 63 17.96 -9.46 -5.97
N GLU A 64 19.01 -10.27 -5.77
CA GLU A 64 20.07 -10.48 -6.76
C GLU A 64 20.54 -11.93 -6.79
N SER A 65 20.44 -12.56 -7.96
CA SER A 65 20.93 -13.91 -8.24
C SER A 65 22.34 -13.90 -8.81
N ARG A 66 23.02 -15.06 -8.76
CA ARG A 66 24.32 -15.26 -9.41
C ARG A 66 24.16 -15.27 -10.92
N ARG A 67 25.24 -14.85 -11.61
CA ARG A 67 25.32 -14.98 -13.06
C ARG A 67 25.16 -16.43 -13.49
N LYS A 68 24.13 -16.71 -14.27
CA LYS A 68 23.84 -18.03 -14.80
C LYS A 68 24.86 -18.44 -15.85
N ARG A 69 25.47 -19.60 -15.61
CA ARG A 69 26.49 -20.18 -16.50
C ARG A 69 25.99 -21.41 -17.24
N GLN A 70 24.74 -21.76 -17.04
CA GLN A 70 24.04 -22.85 -17.69
C GLN A 70 22.75 -22.32 -18.33
N GLN A 71 22.21 -23.11 -19.26
CA GLN A 71 20.90 -22.76 -19.85
C GLN A 71 19.81 -22.72 -18.78
N GLY A 72 18.92 -21.73 -18.88
CA GLY A 72 17.80 -21.50 -17.97
C GLY A 72 17.72 -20.04 -17.56
N HIS A 73 16.88 -19.76 -16.59
CA HIS A 73 16.66 -18.43 -16.03
C HIS A 73 16.32 -18.55 -14.53
N ASP A 74 16.35 -17.41 -13.84
CA ASP A 74 15.99 -17.36 -12.43
C ASP A 74 14.56 -16.91 -12.23
N HIS A 75 13.92 -17.40 -11.17
CA HIS A 75 12.58 -16.97 -10.79
C HIS A 75 12.41 -16.97 -9.27
N CYS A 76 11.45 -16.17 -8.83
CA CYS A 76 11.02 -16.09 -7.44
C CYS A 76 9.49 -16.20 -7.38
N THR A 77 8.98 -17.02 -6.46
CA THR A 77 7.55 -17.12 -6.16
C THR A 77 7.24 -16.26 -4.94
N VAL A 78 6.29 -15.36 -5.09
CA VAL A 78 5.85 -14.44 -4.04
C VAL A 78 4.39 -14.76 -3.70
N ARG A 79 4.12 -15.02 -2.43
CA ARG A 79 2.79 -14.97 -1.86
C ARG A 79 2.44 -13.50 -1.63
N LEU A 80 1.35 -13.02 -2.24
CA LEU A 80 0.85 -11.68 -2.01
C LEU A 80 0.36 -11.52 -0.56
N GLY A 81 0.52 -10.35 0.02
CA GLY A 81 0.02 -10.06 1.35
C GLY A 81 -1.50 -10.13 1.45
N LEU A 82 -2.16 -9.85 0.34
CA LEU A 82 -3.61 -9.94 0.18
C LEU A 82 -3.95 -10.43 -1.22
N PRO A 83 -4.96 -11.31 -1.35
CA PRO A 83 -5.51 -11.62 -2.67
C PRO A 83 -6.09 -10.36 -3.32
N GLY A 84 -5.91 -10.22 -4.63
CA GLY A 84 -6.43 -9.04 -5.32
C GLY A 84 -6.42 -9.14 -6.82
N ARG A 85 -7.09 -8.18 -7.47
CA ARG A 85 -7.02 -7.95 -8.91
C ARG A 85 -5.84 -7.05 -9.21
N ILE A 86 -4.86 -7.57 -9.92
CA ILE A 86 -3.65 -6.81 -10.25
C ILE A 86 -3.97 -5.85 -11.41
N ARG A 87 -3.65 -4.57 -11.24
CA ARG A 87 -3.90 -3.51 -12.22
C ARG A 87 -2.64 -2.89 -12.79
N GLY A 88 -1.55 -2.98 -12.06
CA GLY A 88 -0.28 -2.40 -12.50
C GLY A 88 0.92 -2.95 -11.76
N LEU A 89 2.07 -2.82 -12.40
CA LEU A 89 3.37 -3.20 -11.86
C LEU A 89 4.31 -2.01 -11.85
N ASN A 90 5.24 -2.00 -10.91
CA ASN A 90 6.46 -1.21 -10.99
C ASN A 90 7.64 -2.12 -10.65
N ILE A 91 8.46 -2.41 -11.65
CA ILE A 91 9.70 -3.16 -11.48
C ILE A 91 10.81 -2.11 -11.41
N ASP A 92 11.42 -1.99 -10.26
CA ASP A 92 12.41 -0.97 -9.94
C ASP A 92 13.81 -1.59 -9.90
N THR A 93 14.70 -1.09 -10.74
CA THR A 93 16.10 -1.50 -10.84
C THR A 93 17.05 -0.45 -10.25
N SER A 94 16.57 0.46 -9.41
CA SER A 94 17.40 1.49 -8.77
C SER A 94 18.67 0.92 -8.17
N PHE A 95 19.81 1.56 -8.46
CA PHE A 95 21.16 1.17 -8.09
C PHE A 95 21.70 -0.12 -8.74
N PHE A 96 20.91 -0.89 -9.46
CA PHE A 96 21.36 -2.00 -10.29
C PHE A 96 21.73 -1.47 -11.68
N THR A 97 22.95 -0.95 -11.84
CA THR A 97 23.38 -0.27 -13.08
C THR A 97 23.96 -1.22 -14.12
N GLY A 98 24.61 -2.31 -13.70
CA GLY A 98 25.24 -3.29 -14.61
C GLY A 98 24.85 -4.74 -14.29
N ASN A 99 24.19 -4.97 -13.18
CA ASN A 99 23.78 -6.26 -12.65
C ASN A 99 22.24 -6.40 -12.57
N TYR A 100 21.50 -5.53 -13.25
CA TYR A 100 20.03 -5.65 -13.35
C TYR A 100 19.65 -6.82 -14.24
N ALA A 101 18.44 -7.34 -14.05
CA ALA A 101 17.88 -8.37 -14.92
C ALA A 101 17.58 -7.78 -16.32
N PRO A 102 18.18 -8.30 -17.42
CA PRO A 102 17.97 -7.74 -18.77
C PRO A 102 16.51 -7.81 -19.23
N SER A 103 15.80 -8.86 -18.85
CA SER A 103 14.40 -9.05 -19.18
C SER A 103 13.69 -9.81 -18.06
N VAL A 104 12.39 -9.56 -17.88
CA VAL A 104 11.55 -10.19 -16.86
C VAL A 104 10.18 -10.55 -17.42
N SER A 105 9.47 -11.49 -16.78
CA SER A 105 8.05 -11.73 -16.99
C SER A 105 7.35 -12.05 -15.66
N LEU A 106 6.04 -12.04 -15.65
CA LEU A 106 5.24 -12.34 -14.46
C LEU A 106 4.09 -13.28 -14.79
N GLU A 107 3.99 -14.35 -14.02
CA GLU A 107 2.85 -15.26 -13.97
C GLU A 107 2.13 -15.10 -12.63
N ALA A 108 0.86 -15.44 -12.60
CA ALA A 108 0.04 -15.39 -11.38
C ALA A 108 -0.89 -16.59 -11.26
N CYS A 109 -1.26 -16.92 -10.02
CA CYS A 109 -2.27 -17.94 -9.74
C CYS A 109 -3.07 -17.56 -8.48
N TYR A 110 -4.20 -18.22 -8.30
CA TYR A 110 -5.00 -18.12 -7.08
C TYR A 110 -4.98 -19.47 -6.34
N ILE A 111 -4.53 -19.43 -5.10
CA ILE A 111 -4.55 -20.53 -4.15
C ILE A 111 -5.29 -20.02 -2.90
N ALA A 112 -6.37 -20.71 -2.52
CA ALA A 112 -7.20 -20.28 -1.40
C ALA A 112 -6.48 -20.47 -0.04
N GLU A 113 -5.72 -21.54 0.09
CA GLU A 113 -4.97 -21.88 1.30
C GLU A 113 -3.64 -22.54 0.95
N GLY A 114 -2.56 -22.12 1.62
CA GLY A 114 -1.22 -22.65 1.41
C GLY A 114 -0.49 -22.06 0.21
N ASP A 115 0.53 -22.76 -0.25
CA ASP A 115 1.43 -22.33 -1.31
C ASP A 115 1.26 -23.15 -2.60
N PRO A 116 1.64 -22.60 -3.78
CA PRO A 116 1.55 -23.32 -5.04
C PRO A 116 2.38 -24.60 -5.05
N ALA A 117 1.79 -25.67 -5.59
CA ALA A 117 2.46 -26.95 -5.83
C ALA A 117 3.03 -27.02 -7.27
N ASP A 118 3.82 -28.06 -7.57
CA ASP A 118 4.39 -28.28 -8.92
C ASP A 118 3.30 -28.41 -10.01
N THR A 119 2.11 -28.84 -9.62
CA THR A 119 0.96 -29.01 -10.53
C THR A 119 0.13 -27.73 -10.70
N THR A 120 0.48 -26.64 -10.02
CA THR A 120 -0.27 -25.38 -10.12
C THR A 120 -0.19 -24.83 -11.54
N VAL A 121 -1.36 -24.48 -12.07
CA VAL A 121 -1.46 -23.78 -13.37
C VAL A 121 -1.26 -22.30 -13.15
N TRP A 122 -0.26 -21.74 -13.83
CA TRP A 122 0.06 -20.31 -13.79
C TRP A 122 -0.48 -19.63 -15.05
N GLN A 123 -0.98 -18.42 -14.87
CA GLN A 123 -1.41 -17.53 -15.95
C GLN A 123 -0.35 -16.46 -16.16
N GLU A 124 0.19 -16.34 -17.37
CA GLU A 124 1.03 -15.20 -17.72
C GLU A 124 0.18 -13.92 -17.67
N ILE A 125 0.61 -12.92 -16.88
CA ILE A 125 -0.05 -11.62 -16.75
C ILE A 125 0.83 -10.47 -17.25
N GLN A 126 2.13 -10.68 -17.34
CA GLN A 126 3.09 -9.78 -17.96
C GLN A 126 4.05 -10.62 -18.82
N PRO A 127 3.94 -10.53 -20.15
CA PRO A 127 4.93 -11.12 -21.06
C PRO A 127 6.32 -10.52 -20.88
N ALA A 128 7.31 -11.14 -21.51
CA ALA A 128 8.70 -10.70 -21.41
C ALA A 128 8.86 -9.19 -21.70
N LEU A 129 9.39 -8.47 -20.72
CA LEU A 129 9.64 -7.03 -20.71
C LEU A 129 11.14 -6.79 -20.56
N ASN A 130 11.75 -6.04 -21.48
CA ASN A 130 13.13 -5.63 -21.34
C ASN A 130 13.26 -4.51 -20.32
N LEU A 131 14.24 -4.66 -19.42
CA LEU A 131 14.56 -3.66 -18.40
C LEU A 131 15.79 -2.83 -18.79
N GLN A 132 15.94 -1.73 -18.07
CA GLN A 132 17.14 -0.90 -18.03
C GLN A 132 17.64 -0.81 -16.60
N GLY A 133 18.93 -0.58 -16.41
CA GLY A 133 19.49 -0.37 -15.08
C GLY A 133 19.06 0.99 -14.51
N ASP A 134 19.02 1.08 -13.18
CA ASP A 134 18.74 2.31 -12.44
C ASP A 134 17.45 3.01 -12.90
N SER A 135 16.38 2.25 -13.10
CA SER A 135 15.15 2.74 -13.74
C SER A 135 13.89 2.10 -13.15
N HIS A 136 12.76 2.78 -13.29
CA HIS A 136 11.44 2.24 -12.99
C HIS A 136 10.72 1.80 -14.27
N HIS A 137 10.12 0.61 -14.23
CA HIS A 137 9.38 0.03 -15.35
C HIS A 137 7.93 -0.18 -14.93
N ILE A 138 7.07 0.76 -15.31
CA ILE A 138 5.67 0.79 -14.95
C ILE A 138 4.86 0.14 -16.08
N GLN A 139 4.06 -0.89 -15.75
CA GLN A 139 3.25 -1.64 -16.70
C GLN A 139 1.80 -1.71 -16.24
N ALA A 140 0.88 -1.56 -17.19
CA ALA A 140 -0.54 -1.84 -16.98
C ALA A 140 -0.79 -3.35 -17.06
N ILE A 141 -1.64 -3.86 -16.20
CA ILE A 141 -2.14 -5.24 -16.26
C ILE A 141 -3.65 -5.21 -16.51
N ASP A 142 -4.05 -5.75 -17.63
CA ASP A 142 -5.46 -5.87 -18.03
C ASP A 142 -5.96 -7.29 -17.75
N CYS A 143 -6.31 -7.53 -16.49
CA CYS A 143 -6.82 -8.83 -16.04
C CYS A 143 -7.75 -8.67 -14.85
N ASP A 144 -8.98 -9.19 -14.94
CA ASP A 144 -9.98 -9.12 -13.87
C ASP A 144 -9.92 -10.30 -12.89
N ALA A 145 -9.06 -11.28 -13.14
CA ALA A 145 -8.90 -12.42 -12.24
C ALA A 145 -8.29 -11.96 -10.89
N VAL A 146 -8.70 -12.66 -9.84
CA VAL A 146 -8.10 -12.50 -8.51
C VAL A 146 -6.91 -13.43 -8.39
N PHE A 147 -5.80 -12.93 -7.86
CA PHE A 147 -4.58 -13.68 -7.63
C PHE A 147 -4.16 -13.59 -6.17
N SER A 148 -3.52 -14.65 -5.68
CA SER A 148 -2.91 -14.72 -4.35
C SER A 148 -1.40 -14.93 -4.39
N HIS A 149 -0.88 -15.40 -5.54
CA HIS A 149 0.55 -15.64 -5.74
C HIS A 149 0.98 -15.16 -7.11
N VAL A 150 2.23 -14.74 -7.20
CA VAL A 150 2.90 -14.41 -8.46
C VAL A 150 4.23 -15.15 -8.55
N ARG A 151 4.67 -15.46 -9.78
CA ARG A 151 6.01 -15.94 -10.07
C ARG A 151 6.69 -14.93 -10.99
N PHE A 152 7.74 -14.32 -10.44
CA PHE A 152 8.53 -13.31 -11.12
C PHE A 152 9.79 -13.97 -11.71
N HIS A 153 9.96 -13.87 -13.03
CA HIS A 153 11.07 -14.46 -13.77
C HIS A 153 12.07 -13.38 -14.18
N MET A 154 13.36 -13.70 -14.08
CA MET A 154 14.47 -12.89 -14.59
C MET A 154 15.25 -13.67 -15.66
N TYR A 155 15.51 -13.05 -16.79
CA TYR A 155 16.15 -13.69 -17.94
C TYR A 155 17.50 -13.05 -18.28
N PRO A 156 18.64 -13.79 -18.22
CA PRO A 156 18.75 -15.10 -17.58
C PRO A 156 18.89 -15.04 -16.05
N ASP A 157 19.43 -13.93 -15.52
CA ASP A 157 19.77 -13.65 -14.13
C ASP A 157 19.84 -12.14 -13.90
N GLY A 158 20.17 -11.72 -12.69
CA GLY A 158 20.42 -10.32 -12.34
C GLY A 158 19.80 -9.90 -11.04
N GLY A 159 19.52 -8.59 -10.93
CA GLY A 159 18.93 -8.02 -9.73
C GLY A 159 17.78 -7.05 -10.01
N VAL A 160 16.92 -6.93 -9.01
CA VAL A 160 15.76 -6.02 -8.97
C VAL A 160 15.67 -5.42 -7.57
N ALA A 161 15.64 -4.11 -7.47
CA ALA A 161 15.56 -3.41 -6.20
C ALA A 161 14.18 -3.58 -5.54
N ARG A 162 13.08 -3.34 -6.31
CA ARG A 162 11.71 -3.52 -5.80
C ARG A 162 10.80 -4.12 -6.87
N LEU A 163 9.91 -4.99 -6.39
CA LEU A 163 8.76 -5.47 -7.14
C LEU A 163 7.50 -4.95 -6.43
N ARG A 164 6.80 -4.02 -7.05
CA ARG A 164 5.54 -3.49 -6.55
C ARG A 164 4.40 -3.95 -7.45
N ILE A 165 3.37 -4.52 -6.85
CA ILE A 165 2.21 -5.09 -7.53
C ILE A 165 0.97 -4.37 -7.04
N TYR A 166 0.49 -3.43 -7.84
CA TYR A 166 -0.64 -2.58 -7.49
C TYR A 166 -1.96 -3.19 -7.91
N GLY A 167 -2.94 -3.14 -7.03
CA GLY A 167 -4.24 -3.71 -7.36
C GLY A 167 -5.34 -3.40 -6.36
N GLU A 168 -6.48 -4.02 -6.61
CA GLU A 168 -7.68 -3.96 -5.80
C GLU A 168 -7.73 -5.17 -4.88
N VAL A 169 -7.82 -4.95 -3.58
CA VAL A 169 -7.93 -6.04 -2.59
C VAL A 169 -9.25 -6.79 -2.80
N ALA A 170 -9.16 -8.11 -2.97
CA ALA A 170 -10.33 -8.97 -3.04
C ALA A 170 -10.60 -9.57 -1.64
N LYS A 171 -11.48 -8.90 -0.89
CA LYS A 171 -11.89 -9.35 0.44
C LYS A 171 -13.32 -9.89 0.41
N ASP A 172 -13.51 -11.06 0.99
CA ASP A 172 -14.86 -11.57 1.28
C ASP A 172 -15.41 -10.88 2.55
N TRP A 173 -16.39 -10.02 2.34
CA TRP A 173 -17.05 -9.29 3.40
C TRP A 173 -18.22 -10.05 4.03
N SER A 174 -18.67 -11.16 3.44
CA SER A 174 -19.87 -11.89 3.89
C SER A 174 -19.77 -12.36 5.35
N ALA A 175 -18.58 -12.74 5.78
CA ALA A 175 -18.30 -13.16 7.16
C ALA A 175 -18.14 -12.00 8.15
N GLN A 176 -18.18 -10.75 7.70
CA GLN A 176 -17.86 -9.57 8.53
C GLN A 176 -19.09 -8.70 8.88
N THR A 177 -20.30 -9.12 8.51
CA THR A 177 -21.55 -8.33 8.60
C THR A 177 -21.86 -7.80 10.00
N ASN A 178 -21.43 -8.49 11.04
CA ASN A 178 -21.65 -8.08 12.44
C ASN A 178 -20.36 -7.77 13.19
N ALA A 179 -19.22 -7.79 12.51
CA ALA A 179 -17.92 -7.51 13.13
C ALA A 179 -17.64 -6.01 13.17
N LEU A 180 -16.97 -5.56 14.23
CA LEU A 180 -16.34 -4.24 14.25
C LEU A 180 -15.05 -4.32 13.43
N VAL A 181 -14.99 -3.62 12.30
CA VAL A 181 -13.89 -3.70 11.33
C VAL A 181 -13.23 -2.35 11.16
N ASP A 182 -11.92 -2.30 11.07
CA ASP A 182 -11.21 -1.08 10.64
C ASP A 182 -11.41 -0.89 9.14
N LEU A 183 -12.36 -0.03 8.78
CA LEU A 183 -12.77 0.25 7.41
C LEU A 183 -11.67 1.00 6.62
N ALA A 184 -10.78 1.72 7.30
CA ALA A 184 -9.69 2.44 6.67
C ALA A 184 -8.42 1.59 6.49
N ALA A 185 -8.33 0.42 7.14
CA ALA A 185 -7.13 -0.40 7.07
C ALA A 185 -6.80 -0.78 5.63
N MET A 186 -5.53 -0.62 5.25
CA MET A 186 -4.99 -1.05 3.94
C MET A 186 -5.29 -2.55 3.68
N GLY A 187 -5.20 -3.39 4.73
CA GLY A 187 -5.55 -4.81 4.69
C GLY A 187 -7.03 -5.11 4.41
N ASN A 188 -7.89 -4.12 4.53
CA ASN A 188 -9.31 -4.18 4.22
C ASN A 188 -9.66 -3.45 2.91
N GLY A 189 -8.65 -3.01 2.14
CA GLY A 189 -8.85 -2.28 0.90
C GLY A 189 -8.99 -0.76 1.08
N GLY A 190 -8.76 -0.23 2.30
CA GLY A 190 -8.68 1.21 2.54
C GLY A 190 -7.49 1.83 1.80
N ARG A 191 -7.67 3.02 1.21
CA ARG A 191 -6.66 3.70 0.40
C ARG A 191 -6.63 5.19 0.68
N ALA A 192 -5.46 5.76 0.87
CA ALA A 192 -5.29 7.21 0.88
C ALA A 192 -5.29 7.71 -0.57
N LEU A 193 -6.18 8.66 -0.89
CA LEU A 193 -6.39 9.15 -2.24
C LEU A 193 -5.59 10.42 -2.53
N LEU A 194 -5.73 11.40 -1.66
CA LEU A 194 -5.13 12.72 -1.80
C LEU A 194 -4.77 13.30 -0.43
N CYS A 195 -3.75 14.13 -0.38
CA CYS A 195 -3.43 14.96 0.79
C CYS A 195 -3.00 16.37 0.37
N SER A 196 -3.01 17.29 1.33
CA SER A 196 -2.50 18.65 1.14
C SER A 196 -1.00 18.69 0.98
N ASN A 197 -0.30 17.82 1.70
CA ASN A 197 1.17 17.73 1.73
C ASN A 197 1.62 16.37 2.25
N GLU A 198 2.66 15.80 1.65
CA GLU A 198 3.41 14.66 2.17
C GLU A 198 4.92 14.95 1.99
N HIS A 199 5.57 15.35 3.06
CA HIS A 199 6.95 15.86 2.98
C HIS A 199 7.98 14.84 3.47
N PHE A 200 7.76 14.25 4.66
CA PHE A 200 8.69 13.31 5.27
C PHE A 200 8.19 11.86 5.26
N GLY A 201 6.88 11.66 5.23
CA GLY A 201 6.25 10.35 5.18
C GLY A 201 5.02 10.39 4.30
N THR A 202 4.76 9.29 3.59
CA THR A 202 3.64 9.19 2.66
C THR A 202 2.32 9.00 3.41
N MET A 203 1.23 9.52 2.84
CA MET A 203 -0.11 9.44 3.44
C MET A 203 -0.60 8.01 3.62
N ASP A 204 -0.17 7.07 2.77
CA ASP A 204 -0.58 5.66 2.86
C ASP A 204 -0.14 4.99 4.15
N ASN A 205 0.94 5.47 4.77
CA ASN A 205 1.47 4.90 6.00
C ASN A 205 0.47 4.91 7.15
N ILE A 206 -0.45 5.90 7.21
CA ILE A 206 -1.44 5.95 8.30
C ILE A 206 -2.42 4.77 8.30
N LEU A 207 -2.57 4.08 7.16
CA LEU A 207 -3.48 2.95 6.97
C LEU A 207 -2.77 1.59 7.14
N ALA A 208 -1.44 1.60 7.29
CA ALA A 208 -0.63 0.39 7.41
C ALA A 208 -0.98 -0.39 8.69
N PRO A 209 -0.81 -1.73 8.71
CA PRO A 209 -1.09 -2.54 9.88
C PRO A 209 -0.15 -2.25 11.05
N GLY A 210 -0.56 -2.66 12.24
CA GLY A 210 0.22 -2.48 13.46
C GLY A 210 0.42 -1.02 13.86
N ARG A 211 1.32 -0.80 14.80
CA ARG A 211 1.76 0.51 15.25
C ARG A 211 3.02 0.92 14.49
N GLY A 212 3.19 2.21 14.19
CA GLY A 212 4.37 2.72 13.52
C GLY A 212 5.67 2.37 14.27
N VAL A 213 6.73 2.05 13.54
CA VAL A 213 8.04 1.67 14.12
C VAL A 213 8.96 2.87 14.33
N ASN A 214 8.74 3.96 13.59
CA ASN A 214 9.44 5.24 13.70
C ASN A 214 8.62 6.35 13.03
N MET A 215 9.12 7.59 12.99
CA MET A 215 8.44 8.73 12.33
C MET A 215 8.26 8.52 10.81
N GLY A 216 9.26 7.95 10.14
CA GLY A 216 9.21 7.69 8.69
C GLY A 216 8.15 6.67 8.27
N ASP A 217 7.61 5.91 9.23
CA ASP A 217 6.51 4.97 9.04
C ASP A 217 5.13 5.60 9.36
N GLY A 218 5.02 6.91 9.33
CA GLY A 218 3.80 7.70 9.44
C GLY A 218 3.65 8.66 8.26
N TRP A 219 2.57 9.43 8.26
CA TRP A 219 2.38 10.57 7.38
C TRP A 219 2.83 11.83 8.10
N GLU A 220 3.73 12.60 7.51
CA GLU A 220 4.23 13.83 8.09
C GLU A 220 4.30 14.94 7.04
N THR A 221 3.65 16.06 7.35
CA THR A 221 3.61 17.25 6.49
C THR A 221 4.76 18.19 6.79
N ALA A 222 5.08 19.04 5.83
CA ALA A 222 6.02 20.14 6.04
C ALA A 222 5.44 21.16 7.03
N ARG A 223 6.31 21.79 7.85
CA ARG A 223 5.86 22.84 8.76
C ARG A 223 5.19 23.98 8.01
N ARG A 224 3.92 24.22 8.30
CA ARG A 224 3.12 25.27 7.70
C ARG A 224 3.48 26.63 8.31
N ARG A 225 3.84 27.59 7.43
CA ARG A 225 4.19 28.97 7.81
C ARG A 225 3.20 29.99 7.31
N ILE A 226 2.10 29.54 6.70
CA ILE A 226 0.98 30.34 6.21
C ILE A 226 -0.31 29.86 6.87
N PRO A 227 -1.37 30.70 6.97
CA PRO A 227 -2.65 30.26 7.49
C PRO A 227 -3.21 29.04 6.74
N GLY A 228 -3.89 28.16 7.49
CA GLY A 228 -4.50 26.95 6.95
C GLY A 228 -4.17 25.71 7.79
N PHE A 229 -4.48 24.57 7.27
CA PHE A 229 -4.27 23.28 7.91
C PHE A 229 -4.00 22.20 6.86
N ASP A 230 -3.48 21.07 7.29
CA ASP A 230 -3.21 19.95 6.42
C ASP A 230 -4.30 18.87 6.54
N TRP A 231 -4.45 18.08 5.49
CA TRP A 231 -5.51 17.09 5.39
C TRP A 231 -5.13 15.92 4.49
N VAL A 232 -5.80 14.79 4.71
CA VAL A 232 -5.75 13.60 3.85
C VAL A 232 -7.17 13.05 3.64
N ILE A 233 -7.46 12.61 2.41
CA ILE A 233 -8.71 11.93 2.05
C ILE A 233 -8.43 10.44 1.92
N VAL A 234 -9.28 9.63 2.54
CA VAL A 234 -9.19 8.17 2.54
C VAL A 234 -10.50 7.58 2.01
N ALA A 235 -10.38 6.70 1.01
CA ALA A 235 -11.45 5.79 0.64
C ALA A 235 -11.44 4.60 1.60
N LEU A 236 -12.58 4.26 2.15
CA LEU A 236 -12.76 3.10 3.00
C LEU A 236 -12.83 1.83 2.14
N GLY A 237 -12.39 0.70 2.67
CA GLY A 237 -12.42 -0.58 1.96
C GLY A 237 -13.83 -1.12 1.73
N HIS A 238 -14.79 -0.68 2.52
CA HIS A 238 -16.21 -0.98 2.37
C HIS A 238 -17.05 0.17 2.95
N ALA A 239 -18.25 0.37 2.42
CA ALA A 239 -19.21 1.28 3.03
C ALA A 239 -19.60 0.79 4.43
N GLY A 240 -19.65 1.67 5.39
CA GLY A 240 -20.02 1.27 6.76
C GLY A 240 -20.36 2.45 7.66
N THR A 241 -21.02 2.13 8.77
CA THR A 241 -21.33 3.08 9.84
C THR A 241 -20.20 3.07 10.86
N VAL A 242 -19.54 4.21 11.05
CA VAL A 242 -18.39 4.37 11.94
C VAL A 242 -18.84 4.54 13.37
N SER A 243 -18.21 3.82 14.30
CA SER A 243 -18.49 3.90 15.74
C SER A 243 -17.29 4.21 16.61
N GLU A 244 -16.06 3.98 16.10
CA GLU A 244 -14.84 4.24 16.83
C GLU A 244 -13.77 4.80 15.87
N ILE A 245 -13.02 5.80 16.33
CA ILE A 245 -11.93 6.42 15.59
C ILE A 245 -10.68 6.40 16.47
N GLU A 246 -9.53 6.02 15.88
CA GLU A 246 -8.25 6.07 16.56
C GLU A 246 -7.26 6.91 15.72
N VAL A 247 -6.64 7.89 16.35
CA VAL A 247 -5.56 8.72 15.78
C VAL A 247 -4.31 8.51 16.63
N ASP A 248 -3.30 7.85 16.08
CA ASP A 248 -2.03 7.59 16.78
C ASP A 248 -0.94 8.57 16.32
N THR A 249 -0.37 9.29 17.27
CA THR A 249 0.78 10.19 17.06
C THR A 249 2.10 9.53 17.48
N ALA A 250 2.19 8.18 17.47
CA ALA A 250 3.40 7.45 17.85
C ALA A 250 4.63 8.02 17.14
N HIS A 251 5.71 8.18 17.90
CA HIS A 251 7.00 8.75 17.51
C HIS A 251 7.01 10.26 17.25
N PHE A 252 5.89 10.91 16.99
CA PHE A 252 5.79 12.36 16.80
C PHE A 252 5.74 13.04 18.18
N LYS A 253 6.91 13.51 18.64
CA LYS A 253 7.07 14.10 20.00
C LYS A 253 7.08 15.62 19.99
N GLY A 254 7.63 16.25 18.95
CA GLY A 254 7.68 17.71 18.82
C GLY A 254 6.95 18.25 17.58
N ASN A 255 6.54 17.36 16.69
CA ASN A 255 5.95 17.63 15.39
C ASN A 255 4.61 16.92 15.20
N PHE A 256 3.89 16.62 16.29
CA PHE A 256 2.51 16.14 16.25
C PHE A 256 1.54 17.30 16.03
N PRO A 257 0.37 17.08 15.40
CA PRO A 257 -0.65 18.12 15.25
C PRO A 257 -1.24 18.54 16.61
N ASP A 258 -1.54 19.83 16.78
CA ASP A 258 -2.21 20.33 17.99
C ASP A 258 -3.61 19.72 18.16
N SER A 259 -4.32 19.54 17.05
CA SER A 259 -5.67 18.96 17.04
C SER A 259 -5.98 18.33 15.70
N CYS A 260 -7.05 17.51 15.64
CA CYS A 260 -7.59 16.94 14.42
C CYS A 260 -9.11 17.03 14.39
N SER A 261 -9.71 16.92 13.19
CA SER A 261 -11.14 16.66 12.98
C SER A 261 -11.32 15.72 11.79
N ILE A 262 -12.47 15.06 11.69
CA ILE A 262 -12.76 14.18 10.56
C ILE A 262 -14.12 14.51 9.99
N GLN A 263 -14.16 14.67 8.67
CA GLN A 263 -15.37 14.77 7.88
C GLN A 263 -15.59 13.45 7.13
N ALA A 264 -16.83 13.07 6.83
CA ALA A 264 -17.13 11.85 6.09
C ALA A 264 -18.31 12.02 5.17
N ALA A 265 -18.38 11.18 4.13
CA ALA A 265 -19.53 11.13 3.22
C ALA A 265 -19.67 9.75 2.56
N PHE A 266 -20.88 9.48 2.11
CA PHE A 266 -21.13 8.41 1.15
C PHE A 266 -20.98 9.00 -0.26
N VAL A 267 -19.95 8.55 -1.00
CA VAL A 267 -19.63 9.04 -2.34
C VAL A 267 -19.72 7.90 -3.33
N GLU A 268 -20.54 8.05 -4.35
CA GLU A 268 -20.67 7.12 -5.47
C GLU A 268 -19.91 7.66 -6.68
N GLY A 269 -18.69 7.15 -6.89
CA GLY A 269 -17.88 7.54 -8.06
C GLY A 269 -17.28 8.95 -7.96
N GLY A 270 -16.61 9.37 -9.03
CA GLY A 270 -15.92 10.66 -9.13
C GLY A 270 -14.40 10.47 -9.23
N SER A 271 -13.70 11.54 -9.71
CA SER A 271 -12.24 11.56 -9.70
C SER A 271 -11.70 12.02 -8.35
N ASP A 272 -10.44 11.67 -8.06
CA ASP A 272 -9.77 12.08 -6.83
C ASP A 272 -9.75 13.62 -6.66
N GLU A 273 -9.55 14.38 -7.77
CA GLU A 273 -9.57 15.85 -7.73
C GLU A 273 -10.97 16.40 -7.38
N GLN A 274 -12.05 15.77 -7.87
CA GLN A 274 -13.41 16.15 -7.51
C GLN A 274 -13.66 15.93 -6.02
N MET A 275 -13.11 14.86 -5.45
CA MET A 275 -13.21 14.57 -4.02
C MET A 275 -12.54 15.64 -3.16
N ALA A 276 -11.40 16.21 -3.59
CA ALA A 276 -10.74 17.28 -2.85
C ALA A 276 -11.65 18.50 -2.66
N ALA A 277 -12.39 18.90 -3.71
CA ALA A 277 -13.33 20.01 -3.64
C ALA A 277 -14.60 19.68 -2.84
N GLN A 278 -15.18 18.50 -3.06
CA GLN A 278 -16.41 18.07 -2.38
C GLN A 278 -16.19 17.86 -0.88
N SER A 279 -15.03 17.32 -0.48
CA SER A 279 -14.74 17.01 0.91
C SER A 279 -14.74 18.21 1.85
N LEU A 280 -14.62 19.42 1.32
CA LEU A 280 -14.77 20.66 2.10
C LEU A 280 -16.17 20.83 2.70
N TYR A 281 -17.17 20.22 2.08
CA TYR A 281 -18.58 20.35 2.47
C TYR A 281 -19.15 19.08 3.09
N TRP A 282 -18.32 18.05 3.30
CA TRP A 282 -18.76 16.84 3.99
C TRP A 282 -19.10 17.13 5.45
N PRO A 283 -20.14 16.50 6.02
CA PRO A 283 -20.48 16.65 7.43
C PRO A 283 -19.35 16.17 8.34
N GLU A 284 -19.26 16.76 9.52
CA GLU A 284 -18.33 16.33 10.56
C GLU A 284 -18.73 14.98 11.13
N LEU A 285 -17.82 14.01 11.06
CA LEU A 285 -17.90 12.72 11.70
C LEU A 285 -17.27 12.76 13.11
N LEU A 286 -16.14 13.48 13.23
CA LEU A 286 -15.45 13.74 14.52
C LEU A 286 -15.17 15.24 14.60
N PRO A 287 -15.79 15.97 15.53
CA PRO A 287 -15.48 17.38 15.75
C PRO A 287 -14.03 17.53 16.26
N SER A 288 -13.53 18.76 16.26
CA SER A 288 -12.14 19.03 16.61
C SER A 288 -11.75 18.45 17.97
N GLN A 289 -10.73 17.63 17.99
CA GLN A 289 -10.17 16.97 19.17
C GLN A 289 -8.70 17.36 19.37
N LYS A 290 -8.31 17.62 20.62
CA LYS A 290 -6.91 17.87 20.97
C LYS A 290 -6.10 16.59 20.89
N LEU A 291 -4.89 16.72 20.36
CA LEU A 291 -3.91 15.66 20.31
C LEU A 291 -2.76 15.91 21.29
N SER A 292 -2.03 14.86 21.60
CA SER A 292 -0.81 14.89 22.41
C SER A 292 0.28 14.07 21.73
N MET A 293 1.52 14.30 22.15
CA MET A 293 2.67 13.62 21.57
C MET A 293 2.69 12.13 21.89
N HIS A 294 3.09 11.32 20.90
CA HIS A 294 3.40 9.88 21.08
C HIS A 294 2.28 9.12 21.80
N HIS A 295 1.04 9.36 21.43
CA HIS A 295 -0.15 8.86 22.11
C HIS A 295 -1.19 8.31 21.13
N ILE A 296 -1.95 7.30 21.57
CA ILE A 296 -3.13 6.79 20.86
C ILE A 296 -4.36 7.52 21.42
N HIS A 297 -5.07 8.23 20.54
CA HIS A 297 -6.30 8.92 20.87
C HIS A 297 -7.46 8.11 20.33
N ALA A 298 -8.30 7.58 21.20
CA ALA A 298 -9.49 6.82 20.85
C ALA A 298 -10.75 7.63 21.14
N PHE A 299 -11.65 7.72 20.18
CA PHE A 299 -12.87 8.48 20.22
C PHE A 299 -14.06 7.54 19.93
N THR A 300 -15.07 7.54 20.78
CA THR A 300 -16.30 6.76 20.62
C THR A 300 -17.54 7.62 20.85
N GLY A 301 -17.58 8.35 21.97
CA GLY A 301 -18.71 9.22 22.33
C GLY A 301 -18.79 10.50 21.52
N GLU A 302 -17.71 10.89 20.86
CA GLU A 302 -17.59 12.09 20.04
C GLU A 302 -17.90 11.83 18.55
N VAL A 303 -18.02 10.56 18.15
CA VAL A 303 -18.28 10.16 16.77
C VAL A 303 -19.74 10.36 16.44
N ALA A 304 -20.03 11.21 15.45
CA ALA A 304 -21.38 11.46 15.00
C ALA A 304 -21.94 10.29 14.19
N ASP A 305 -23.19 9.97 14.35
CA ASP A 305 -23.89 9.02 13.48
C ASP A 305 -24.30 9.70 12.17
N LEU A 306 -23.55 9.43 11.12
CA LEU A 306 -23.83 9.92 9.76
C LEU A 306 -24.48 8.85 8.87
N GLY A 307 -24.79 7.67 9.44
CA GLY A 307 -25.12 6.49 8.66
C GLY A 307 -23.90 5.94 7.88
N PRO A 308 -24.15 5.17 6.82
CA PRO A 308 -23.05 4.59 6.04
C PRO A 308 -22.23 5.67 5.32
N VAL A 309 -20.88 5.53 5.37
CA VAL A 309 -19.94 6.38 4.66
C VAL A 309 -18.96 5.52 3.86
N THR A 310 -18.42 6.05 2.79
CA THR A 310 -17.40 5.41 1.93
C THR A 310 -16.07 6.14 1.96
N HIS A 311 -16.07 7.40 2.35
CA HIS A 311 -14.87 8.25 2.37
C HIS A 311 -14.82 9.07 3.64
N ILE A 312 -13.60 9.34 4.09
CA ILE A 312 -13.33 10.29 5.18
C ILE A 312 -12.27 11.29 4.74
N ARG A 313 -12.27 12.45 5.41
CA ARG A 313 -11.23 13.46 5.34
C ARG A 313 -10.73 13.74 6.75
N LEU A 314 -9.49 13.33 7.04
CA LEU A 314 -8.80 13.73 8.25
C LEU A 314 -8.17 15.10 8.04
N ASN A 315 -8.51 16.06 8.90
CA ASN A 315 -7.87 17.36 8.99
C ASN A 315 -6.95 17.38 10.21
N ILE A 316 -5.75 17.94 10.06
CA ILE A 316 -4.79 18.13 11.15
C ILE A 316 -4.41 19.61 11.26
N PHE A 317 -4.32 20.14 12.47
CA PHE A 317 -4.15 21.57 12.72
C PHE A 317 -2.87 21.85 13.53
N PRO A 318 -1.97 22.78 13.06
CA PRO A 318 -1.94 23.32 11.69
C PRO A 318 -1.29 22.37 10.69
N ASP A 319 -0.35 21.54 11.14
CA ASP A 319 0.50 20.60 10.41
C ASP A 319 1.04 19.54 11.38
N GLY A 320 1.82 18.59 10.88
CA GLY A 320 2.55 17.64 11.73
C GLY A 320 2.46 16.21 11.23
N GLY A 321 2.72 15.27 12.15
CA GLY A 321 2.77 13.85 11.84
C GLY A 321 1.69 13.03 12.55
N VAL A 322 1.11 12.09 11.80
CA VAL A 322 0.19 11.06 12.26
C VAL A 322 0.77 9.70 11.90
N SER A 323 0.94 8.85 12.90
CA SER A 323 1.51 7.52 12.70
C SER A 323 0.48 6.54 12.11
N ARG A 324 -0.72 6.51 12.71
CA ARG A 324 -1.81 5.61 12.25
C ARG A 324 -3.17 6.29 12.40
N LEU A 325 -4.07 5.90 11.52
CA LEU A 325 -5.50 6.21 11.56
C LEU A 325 -6.28 4.90 11.51
N ARG A 326 -7.27 4.73 12.41
CA ARG A 326 -8.21 3.63 12.38
C ARG A 326 -9.63 4.18 12.38
N ILE A 327 -10.44 3.67 11.46
CA ILE A 327 -11.86 4.02 11.31
C ILE A 327 -12.66 2.73 11.50
N LYS A 328 -13.07 2.47 12.73
CA LYS A 328 -13.74 1.23 13.07
C LYS A 328 -15.25 1.38 13.00
N GLY A 329 -15.89 0.43 12.38
CA GLY A 329 -17.32 0.47 12.16
C GLY A 329 -17.88 -0.87 11.69
N HIS A 330 -19.17 -0.87 11.40
CA HIS A 330 -19.89 -2.02 10.86
C HIS A 330 -20.17 -1.79 9.39
N ILE A 331 -19.87 -2.80 8.57
CA ILE A 331 -20.19 -2.73 7.14
C ILE A 331 -21.70 -2.70 6.94
N THR A 332 -22.16 -1.93 5.96
CA THR A 332 -23.54 -2.02 5.50
C THR A 332 -23.72 -3.35 4.77
N GLY A 333 -24.74 -4.12 5.11
CA GLY A 333 -25.04 -5.37 4.44
C GLY A 333 -25.10 -5.15 2.94
N ALA A 334 -24.43 -6.00 2.16
CA ALA A 334 -24.76 -6.17 0.77
C ALA A 334 -26.25 -6.50 0.74
N SER A 335 -27.07 -5.60 0.21
CA SER A 335 -28.45 -5.94 -0.10
C SER A 335 -28.37 -7.13 -1.05
N VAL A 336 -28.76 -8.29 -0.57
CA VAL A 336 -29.12 -9.40 -1.42
C VAL A 336 -30.23 -8.85 -2.29
N THR A 337 -29.91 -8.48 -3.53
CA THR A 337 -30.95 -8.31 -4.55
C THR A 337 -31.58 -9.68 -4.65
N GLU A 338 -32.75 -9.85 -4.03
CA GLU A 338 -33.64 -10.94 -4.36
C GLU A 338 -33.94 -10.79 -5.85
N ASP A 339 -33.25 -11.54 -6.67
CA ASP A 339 -33.69 -11.84 -8.01
C ASP A 339 -35.00 -12.60 -7.86
N ASN A 340 -36.09 -11.83 -7.99
CA ASN A 340 -37.41 -12.36 -8.17
C ASN A 340 -37.42 -13.25 -9.42
N ALA A 341 -37.23 -14.54 -9.22
CA ALA A 341 -37.61 -15.54 -10.19
C ALA A 341 -39.14 -15.51 -10.30
N SER A 342 -39.64 -15.00 -11.41
CA SER A 342 -41.00 -15.21 -11.90
C SER A 342 -40.93 -15.83 -13.29
#